data_64553c40165097619e893ee6c7642aac
#
_entry.id   64553c40165097619e893ee6c7642aac
#
_cell.length_a   1.000
_cell.length_b   1.000
_cell.length_c   1.000
_cell.angle_alpha   90.00
_cell.angle_beta   90.00
_cell.angle_gamma   90.00
#
_symmetry.space_group_name_H-M   'P 1'
#
loop_
_entity.id
_entity.type
_entity.pdbx_description
1 polymer ?
#
loop_
_entity_poly.entity_id
_entity_poly.type
_entity_poly.pdbx_seq_one_letter_code
_entity_poly.pdbx_strand_id
1 'polypeptide(L)'
;MEQYIEAFIMYLHNVKKTSDNTTMSYKRDLYKWMDYMKSLGIDSLGDVTKEHLTDFVAYLESKKFKAATISRNIAAMKAFYHYMYKEKIVKEDISDVLHAPKVEKKLPDVLSMEEAIRLVEQPSGDTPKELRDRAMLELLYATGIRVSELVGLKTSD
;
A
#
# COMPACT_ATOMS: atom_id res chain seq x y z
N MET A 1 -12.16 -16.50 -8.50
CA MET A 1 -11.89 -15.30 -7.66
C MET A 1 -11.15 -14.19 -8.40
N GLU A 2 -10.14 -14.50 -9.19
CA GLU A 2 -9.28 -13.54 -9.88
C GLU A 2 -10.04 -12.47 -10.69
N GLN A 3 -11.02 -12.87 -11.51
CA GLN A 3 -11.85 -11.93 -12.29
C GLN A 3 -12.54 -10.85 -11.43
N TYR A 4 -12.94 -11.20 -10.21
CA TYR A 4 -13.59 -10.27 -9.29
C TYR A 4 -12.59 -9.27 -8.69
N ILE A 5 -11.35 -9.75 -8.42
CA ILE A 5 -10.28 -8.87 -7.97
C ILE A 5 -9.95 -7.86 -9.07
N GLU A 6 -9.77 -8.30 -10.32
CA GLU A 6 -9.49 -7.40 -11.44
C GLU A 6 -10.62 -6.38 -11.66
N ALA A 7 -11.88 -6.81 -11.60
CA ALA A 7 -13.03 -5.90 -11.69
C ALA A 7 -13.02 -4.84 -10.58
N PHE A 8 -12.71 -5.24 -9.35
CA PHE A 8 -12.58 -4.32 -8.23
C PHE A 8 -11.42 -3.32 -8.41
N ILE A 9 -10.27 -3.79 -8.90
CA ILE A 9 -9.12 -2.93 -9.19
C ILE A 9 -9.45 -1.90 -10.27
N MET A 10 -10.16 -2.31 -11.33
CA MET A 10 -10.66 -1.38 -12.36
C MET A 10 -11.66 -0.36 -11.79
N TYR A 11 -12.53 -0.78 -10.89
CA TYR A 11 -13.44 0.11 -10.19
C TYR A 11 -12.71 1.15 -9.34
N LEU A 12 -11.69 0.73 -8.57
CA LEU A 12 -10.85 1.64 -7.78
C LEU A 12 -10.15 2.69 -8.66
N HIS A 13 -9.60 2.26 -9.77
CA HIS A 13 -8.88 3.14 -10.69
C HIS A 13 -9.83 4.10 -11.43
N ASN A 14 -10.87 3.57 -12.07
CA ASN A 14 -11.71 4.33 -13.00
C ASN A 14 -12.81 5.13 -12.31
N VAL A 15 -13.42 4.58 -11.25
CA VAL A 15 -14.58 5.18 -10.57
C VAL A 15 -14.18 5.92 -9.30
N LYS A 16 -13.40 5.27 -8.44
CA LYS A 16 -12.92 5.87 -7.18
C LYS A 16 -11.73 6.80 -7.37
N LYS A 17 -11.05 6.74 -8.52
CA LYS A 17 -9.84 7.53 -8.84
C LYS A 17 -8.79 7.48 -7.73
N THR A 18 -8.63 6.30 -7.15
CA THR A 18 -7.59 6.04 -6.15
C THR A 18 -6.22 6.14 -6.79
N SER A 19 -5.21 6.57 -6.02
CA SER A 19 -3.83 6.63 -6.53
C SER A 19 -3.34 5.25 -6.98
N ASP A 20 -2.47 5.22 -7.98
CA ASP A 20 -1.88 3.98 -8.50
C ASP A 20 -1.20 3.16 -7.39
N ASN A 21 -0.51 3.82 -6.46
CA ASN A 21 0.14 3.17 -5.32
C ASN A 21 -0.87 2.44 -4.42
N THR A 22 -2.02 3.04 -4.16
CA THR A 22 -3.09 2.42 -3.36
C THR A 22 -3.69 1.24 -4.12
N THR A 23 -4.03 1.43 -5.39
CA THR A 23 -4.61 0.41 -6.27
C THR A 23 -3.69 -0.80 -6.38
N MET A 24 -2.40 -0.58 -6.64
CA MET A 24 -1.39 -1.65 -6.73
C MET A 24 -1.17 -2.36 -5.39
N SER A 25 -1.22 -1.63 -4.28
CA SER A 25 -1.09 -2.23 -2.95
C SER A 25 -2.29 -3.12 -2.62
N TYR A 26 -3.51 -2.66 -2.91
CA TYR A 26 -4.73 -3.46 -2.72
C TYR A 26 -4.75 -4.69 -3.62
N LYS A 27 -4.35 -4.54 -4.89
CA LYS A 27 -4.21 -5.67 -5.81
C LYS A 27 -3.30 -6.76 -5.21
N ARG A 28 -2.09 -6.38 -4.79
CA ARG A 28 -1.12 -7.30 -4.18
C ARG A 28 -1.66 -7.98 -2.92
N ASP A 29 -2.36 -7.23 -2.08
CA ASP A 29 -2.91 -7.77 -0.83
C ASP A 29 -4.06 -8.76 -1.10
N LEU A 30 -4.93 -8.47 -2.07
CA LEU A 30 -6.03 -9.36 -2.47
C LEU A 30 -5.55 -10.63 -3.18
N TYR A 31 -4.50 -10.53 -4.00
CA TYR A 31 -3.89 -11.73 -4.59
C TYR A 31 -3.27 -12.65 -3.53
N LYS A 32 -2.59 -12.07 -2.52
CA LYS A 32 -2.07 -12.83 -1.38
C LYS A 32 -3.19 -13.56 -0.63
N TRP A 33 -4.31 -12.88 -0.39
CA TRP A 33 -5.49 -13.48 0.20
C TRP A 33 -6.06 -14.60 -0.68
N MET A 34 -6.20 -14.38 -1.99
CA MET A 34 -6.67 -15.39 -2.93
C MET A 34 -5.77 -16.62 -2.94
N ASP A 35 -4.45 -16.47 -2.94
CA ASP A 35 -3.50 -17.57 -2.90
C ASP A 35 -3.63 -18.38 -1.60
N TYR A 36 -3.88 -17.71 -0.47
CA TYR A 36 -4.17 -18.38 0.78
C TYR A 36 -5.48 -19.17 0.71
N MET A 37 -6.56 -18.61 0.15
CA MET A 37 -7.82 -19.35 -0.06
C MET A 37 -7.61 -20.58 -0.94
N LYS A 38 -6.90 -20.45 -2.05
CA LYS A 38 -6.55 -21.58 -2.93
C LYS A 38 -5.77 -22.67 -2.19
N SER A 39 -4.87 -22.31 -1.28
CA SER A 39 -4.12 -23.27 -0.46
C SER A 39 -5.01 -24.09 0.47
N LEU A 40 -6.21 -23.59 0.79
CA LEU A 40 -7.24 -24.29 1.55
C LEU A 40 -8.24 -25.07 0.64
N GLY A 41 -8.03 -25.04 -0.68
CA GLY A 41 -8.94 -25.67 -1.65
C GLY A 41 -10.22 -24.85 -1.93
N ILE A 42 -10.21 -23.54 -1.61
CA ILE A 42 -11.36 -22.64 -1.79
C ILE A 42 -11.15 -21.83 -3.06
N ASP A 43 -11.85 -22.18 -4.13
CA ASP A 43 -11.72 -21.53 -5.45
C ASP A 43 -12.86 -20.56 -5.77
N SER A 44 -13.99 -20.66 -5.07
CA SER A 44 -15.14 -19.79 -5.27
C SER A 44 -15.27 -18.75 -4.17
N LEU A 45 -15.62 -17.51 -4.54
CA LEU A 45 -15.87 -16.42 -3.58
C LEU A 45 -17.07 -16.73 -2.66
N GLY A 46 -18.05 -17.51 -3.17
CA GLY A 46 -19.24 -17.91 -2.41
C GLY A 46 -18.98 -18.93 -1.30
N ASP A 47 -17.83 -19.62 -1.36
CA ASP A 47 -17.43 -20.63 -0.36
C ASP A 47 -16.57 -20.03 0.77
N VAL A 48 -16.20 -18.74 0.64
CA VAL A 48 -15.44 -18.05 1.69
C VAL A 48 -16.37 -17.69 2.84
N THR A 49 -15.96 -18.04 4.05
CA THR A 49 -16.69 -17.73 5.30
C THR A 49 -15.99 -16.66 6.11
N LYS A 50 -16.66 -16.18 7.18
CA LYS A 50 -16.08 -15.23 8.14
C LYS A 50 -14.84 -15.79 8.83
N GLU A 51 -14.86 -17.10 9.13
CA GLU A 51 -13.73 -17.81 9.73
C GLU A 51 -12.52 -17.80 8.80
N HIS A 52 -12.70 -18.05 7.51
CA HIS A 52 -11.61 -18.00 6.53
C HIS A 52 -10.94 -16.62 6.47
N LEU A 53 -11.71 -15.53 6.65
CA LEU A 53 -11.14 -14.17 6.69
C LEU A 53 -10.32 -13.95 7.96
N THR A 54 -10.80 -14.43 9.11
CA THR A 54 -10.05 -14.32 10.38
C THR A 54 -8.80 -15.20 10.38
N ASP A 55 -8.88 -16.40 9.82
CA ASP A 55 -7.76 -17.32 9.67
C ASP A 55 -6.66 -16.73 8.78
N PHE A 56 -7.04 -16.01 7.71
CA PHE A 56 -6.05 -15.29 6.91
C PHE A 56 -5.33 -14.20 7.69
N VAL A 57 -6.03 -13.47 8.56
CA VAL A 57 -5.37 -12.49 9.44
C VAL A 57 -4.41 -13.17 10.40
N ALA A 58 -4.82 -14.27 11.05
CA ALA A 58 -3.95 -15.07 11.91
C ALA A 58 -2.74 -15.62 11.14
N TYR A 59 -2.93 -16.06 9.88
CA TYR A 59 -1.83 -16.45 8.99
C TYR A 59 -0.83 -15.30 8.77
N LEU A 60 -1.29 -14.08 8.50
CA LEU A 60 -0.40 -12.92 8.35
C LEU A 60 0.39 -12.63 9.64
N GLU A 61 -0.24 -12.76 10.80
CA GLU A 61 0.41 -12.61 12.11
C GLU A 61 1.46 -13.70 12.34
N SER A 62 1.14 -14.97 12.04
CA SER A 62 2.08 -16.09 12.15
C SER A 62 3.31 -15.92 11.25
N LYS A 63 3.17 -15.26 10.11
CA LYS A 63 4.26 -14.88 9.20
C LYS A 63 5.01 -13.62 9.64
N LYS A 64 4.68 -13.05 10.82
CA LYS A 64 5.32 -11.87 11.41
C LYS A 64 5.26 -10.62 10.53
N PHE A 65 4.18 -10.45 9.76
CA PHE A 65 3.95 -9.18 9.05
C PHE A 65 3.75 -8.03 10.05
N LYS A 66 4.24 -6.84 9.68
CA LYS A 66 4.06 -5.63 10.50
C LYS A 66 2.58 -5.27 10.62
N ALA A 67 2.15 -4.76 11.80
CA ALA A 67 0.78 -4.34 12.06
C ALA A 67 0.20 -3.42 10.98
N ALA A 68 0.99 -2.49 10.44
CA ALA A 68 0.58 -1.62 9.33
C ALA A 68 0.27 -2.40 8.03
N THR A 69 1.03 -3.48 7.76
CA THR A 69 0.78 -4.36 6.59
C THR A 69 -0.51 -5.16 6.79
N ILE A 70 -0.73 -5.71 7.99
CA ILE A 70 -1.96 -6.44 8.33
C ILE A 70 -3.17 -5.50 8.24
N SER A 71 -3.09 -4.30 8.81
CA SER A 71 -4.15 -3.29 8.73
C SER A 71 -4.50 -2.93 7.28
N ARG A 72 -3.50 -2.81 6.38
CA ARG A 72 -3.75 -2.54 4.97
C ARG A 72 -4.42 -3.73 4.27
N ASN A 73 -3.99 -4.97 4.54
CA ASN A 73 -4.65 -6.18 4.01
C ASN A 73 -6.13 -6.22 4.44
N ILE A 74 -6.42 -5.94 5.71
CA ILE A 74 -7.80 -5.86 6.23
C ILE A 74 -8.59 -4.78 5.50
N ALA A 75 -8.02 -3.59 5.31
CA ALA A 75 -8.68 -2.50 4.59
C ALA A 75 -8.98 -2.89 3.13
N ALA A 76 -8.05 -3.57 2.44
CA ALA A 76 -8.25 -4.07 1.09
C ALA A 76 -9.38 -5.10 1.02
N MET A 77 -9.42 -6.07 1.96
CA MET A 77 -10.49 -7.07 2.03
C MET A 77 -11.85 -6.43 2.32
N LYS A 78 -11.93 -5.51 3.28
CA LYS A 78 -13.18 -4.79 3.58
C LYS A 78 -13.69 -4.02 2.36
N ALA A 79 -12.82 -3.28 1.69
CA ALA A 79 -13.20 -2.54 0.49
C ALA A 79 -13.66 -3.47 -0.64
N PHE A 80 -13.00 -4.63 -0.80
CA PHE A 80 -13.34 -5.64 -1.79
C PHE A 80 -14.71 -6.29 -1.51
N TYR A 81 -14.94 -6.79 -0.28
CA TYR A 81 -16.21 -7.43 0.08
C TYR A 81 -17.37 -6.45 0.04
N HIS A 82 -17.16 -5.22 0.48
CA HIS A 82 -18.16 -4.17 0.35
C HIS A 82 -18.55 -3.91 -1.12
N TYR A 83 -17.56 -3.88 -2.02
CA TYR A 83 -17.80 -3.76 -3.46
C TYR A 83 -18.56 -4.97 -4.01
N MET A 84 -18.15 -6.21 -3.66
CA MET A 84 -18.83 -7.43 -4.07
C MET A 84 -20.29 -7.48 -3.61
N TYR A 85 -20.56 -7.04 -2.38
CA TYR A 85 -21.90 -6.94 -1.84
C TYR A 85 -22.73 -5.90 -2.59
N LYS A 86 -22.18 -4.74 -2.86
CA LYS A 86 -22.85 -3.66 -3.60
C LYS A 86 -23.21 -4.06 -5.04
N GLU A 87 -22.32 -4.81 -5.70
CA GLU A 87 -22.56 -5.38 -7.02
C GLU A 87 -23.45 -6.65 -6.99
N LYS A 88 -23.94 -7.04 -5.82
CA LYS A 88 -24.79 -8.22 -5.61
C LYS A 88 -24.14 -9.56 -6.03
N ILE A 89 -22.81 -9.63 -6.03
CA ILE A 89 -22.04 -10.82 -6.33
C ILE A 89 -22.03 -11.76 -5.12
N VAL A 90 -22.00 -11.19 -3.91
CA VAL A 90 -22.18 -11.91 -2.65
C VAL A 90 -23.47 -11.46 -1.96
N LYS A 91 -24.06 -12.35 -1.14
CA LYS A 91 -25.34 -12.10 -0.48
C LYS A 91 -25.19 -11.20 0.76
N GLU A 92 -24.03 -11.23 1.41
CA GLU A 92 -23.70 -10.42 2.57
C GLU A 92 -22.24 -9.96 2.53
N ASP A 93 -21.95 -8.87 3.22
CA ASP A 93 -20.57 -8.41 3.45
C ASP A 93 -20.03 -9.12 4.70
N ILE A 94 -19.25 -10.18 4.49
CA ILE A 94 -18.69 -10.98 5.57
C ILE A 94 -17.44 -10.35 6.22
N SER A 95 -16.99 -9.20 5.73
CA SER A 95 -15.75 -8.55 6.20
C SER A 95 -15.92 -7.74 7.49
N ASP A 96 -17.13 -7.65 8.03
CA ASP A 96 -17.45 -6.96 9.29
C ASP A 96 -16.66 -7.52 10.50
N VAL A 97 -16.36 -8.81 10.49
CA VAL A 97 -15.59 -9.51 11.53
C VAL A 97 -14.13 -9.08 11.61
N LEU A 98 -13.60 -8.46 10.56
CA LEU A 98 -12.19 -8.08 10.50
C LEU A 98 -11.94 -6.82 11.34
N HIS A 99 -11.00 -6.90 12.26
CA HIS A 99 -10.56 -5.77 13.08
C HIS A 99 -9.07 -5.53 12.87
N ALA A 100 -8.73 -4.30 12.48
CA ALA A 100 -7.33 -3.93 12.29
C ALA A 100 -6.59 -3.84 13.62
N PRO A 101 -5.37 -4.38 13.74
CA PRO A 101 -4.55 -4.20 14.93
C PRO A 101 -4.22 -2.71 15.12
N LYS A 102 -4.04 -2.30 16.38
CA LYS A 102 -3.57 -0.95 16.70
C LYS A 102 -2.15 -0.78 16.13
N VAL A 103 -1.99 0.18 15.24
CA VAL A 103 -0.69 0.58 14.72
C VAL A 103 -0.16 1.70 15.62
N GLU A 104 0.92 1.44 16.33
CA GLU A 104 1.62 2.49 17.06
C GLU A 104 2.16 3.52 16.07
N LYS A 105 1.74 4.75 16.23
CA LYS A 105 2.29 5.88 15.48
C LYS A 105 3.65 6.21 16.08
N LYS A 106 4.71 5.65 15.52
CA LYS A 106 6.05 6.17 15.81
C LYS A 106 6.21 7.53 15.13
N LEU A 107 6.72 8.49 15.87
CA LEU A 107 7.16 9.75 15.27
C LEU A 107 8.29 9.41 14.28
N PRO A 108 8.33 10.06 13.12
CA PRO A 108 9.44 9.90 12.20
C PRO A 108 10.76 10.28 12.89
N ASP A 109 11.82 9.55 12.59
CA ASP A 109 13.16 9.96 12.95
C ASP A 109 13.48 11.26 12.18
N VAL A 110 13.89 12.29 12.89
CA VAL A 110 14.20 13.61 12.34
C VAL A 110 15.70 13.79 12.38
N LEU A 111 16.29 14.19 11.25
CA LEU A 111 17.68 14.59 11.21
C LEU A 111 17.88 15.89 11.99
N SER A 112 18.98 16.00 12.74
CA SER A 112 19.42 17.28 13.25
C SER A 112 19.82 18.21 12.09
N MET A 113 19.90 19.51 12.36
CA MET A 113 20.34 20.47 11.35
C MET A 113 21.75 20.15 10.82
N GLU A 114 22.64 19.73 11.71
CA GLU A 114 24.00 19.35 11.35
C GLU A 114 24.04 18.10 10.47
N GLU A 115 23.24 17.09 10.79
CA GLU A 115 23.11 15.88 9.95
C GLU A 115 22.52 16.21 8.58
N ALA A 116 21.51 17.09 8.52
CA ALA A 116 20.92 17.51 7.26
C ALA A 116 21.92 18.27 6.38
N ILE A 117 22.68 19.21 6.96
CA ILE A 117 23.74 19.94 6.25
C ILE A 117 24.78 18.96 5.71
N ARG A 118 25.29 18.07 6.58
CA ARG A 118 26.28 17.06 6.18
C ARG A 118 25.77 16.14 5.06
N LEU A 119 24.47 15.83 5.04
CA LEU A 119 23.87 15.04 3.97
C LEU A 119 23.86 15.80 2.63
N VAL A 120 23.46 17.07 2.66
CA VAL A 120 23.39 17.92 1.46
C VAL A 120 24.78 18.17 0.88
N GLU A 121 25.80 18.30 1.73
CA GLU A 121 27.19 18.56 1.34
C GLU A 121 27.97 17.30 0.91
N GLN A 122 27.39 16.08 1.03
CA GLN A 122 28.08 14.84 0.65
C GLN A 122 28.57 14.81 -0.81
N PRO A 123 27.75 15.23 -1.81
CA PRO A 123 28.25 15.35 -3.18
C PRO A 123 29.13 16.58 -3.33
N SER A 124 30.46 16.43 -3.20
CA SER A 124 31.43 17.53 -3.15
C SER A 124 32.31 17.68 -4.39
N GLY A 125 32.16 16.78 -5.37
CA GLY A 125 32.94 16.82 -6.62
C GLY A 125 32.28 17.61 -7.74
N ASP A 126 33.02 17.74 -8.86
CA ASP A 126 32.62 18.52 -10.05
C ASP A 126 32.15 17.62 -11.20
N THR A 127 31.95 16.33 -10.96
CA THR A 127 31.40 15.45 -12.00
C THR A 127 29.92 15.78 -12.25
N PRO A 128 29.41 15.59 -13.49
CA PRO A 128 28.00 15.83 -13.78
C PRO A 128 27.03 15.09 -12.86
N LYS A 129 27.44 13.91 -12.37
CA LYS A 129 26.65 13.14 -11.41
C LYS A 129 26.59 13.84 -10.05
N GLU A 130 27.73 14.26 -9.52
CA GLU A 130 27.81 14.91 -8.20
C GLU A 130 27.09 16.26 -8.21
N LEU A 131 27.25 17.06 -9.27
CA LEU A 131 26.51 18.31 -9.45
C LEU A 131 24.98 18.09 -9.47
N ARG A 132 24.52 17.07 -10.19
CA ARG A 132 23.10 16.69 -10.20
C ARG A 132 22.63 16.25 -8.80
N ASP A 133 23.36 15.35 -8.16
CA ASP A 133 22.99 14.78 -6.88
C ASP A 133 22.94 15.87 -5.79
N ARG A 134 23.88 16.82 -5.82
CA ARG A 134 23.89 18.00 -4.94
C ARG A 134 22.67 18.90 -5.20
N ALA A 135 22.39 19.23 -6.44
CA ALA A 135 21.22 20.05 -6.79
C ALA A 135 19.90 19.42 -6.33
N MET A 136 19.78 18.09 -6.47
CA MET A 136 18.60 17.34 -5.99
C MET A 136 18.47 17.40 -4.46
N LEU A 137 19.57 17.23 -3.71
CA LEU A 137 19.54 17.29 -2.24
C LEU A 137 19.26 18.71 -1.74
N GLU A 138 19.87 19.72 -2.34
CA GLU A 138 19.62 21.13 -2.01
C GLU A 138 18.13 21.50 -2.26
N LEU A 139 17.56 21.06 -3.39
CA LEU A 139 16.17 21.32 -3.72
C LEU A 139 15.21 20.62 -2.75
N LEU A 140 15.46 19.34 -2.40
CA LEU A 140 14.70 18.61 -1.40
C LEU A 140 14.73 19.33 -0.04
N TYR A 141 15.90 19.77 0.39
CA TYR A 141 16.07 20.45 1.67
C TYR A 141 15.38 21.82 1.69
N ALA A 142 15.52 22.60 0.63
CA ALA A 142 14.95 23.94 0.52
C ALA A 142 13.42 23.96 0.43
N THR A 143 12.82 22.94 -0.23
CA THR A 143 11.39 22.93 -0.56
C THR A 143 10.57 21.92 0.22
N GLY A 144 11.20 20.88 0.74
CA GLY A 144 10.50 19.76 1.39
C GLY A 144 9.62 18.92 0.44
N ILE A 145 9.80 19.02 -0.89
CA ILE A 145 9.06 18.20 -1.85
C ILE A 145 9.42 16.71 -1.70
N ARG A 146 8.49 15.85 -2.12
CA ARG A 146 8.74 14.40 -2.09
C ARG A 146 9.68 13.99 -3.21
N VAL A 147 10.45 12.91 -3.00
CA VAL A 147 11.35 12.36 -4.03
C VAL A 147 10.61 12.08 -5.35
N SER A 148 9.37 11.58 -5.30
CA SER A 148 8.55 11.36 -6.49
C SER A 148 8.18 12.65 -7.23
N GLU A 149 8.00 13.75 -6.51
CA GLU A 149 7.74 15.07 -7.08
C GLU A 149 9.02 15.61 -7.71
N LEU A 150 10.15 15.49 -7.00
CA LEU A 150 11.46 15.89 -7.53
C LEU A 150 11.80 15.21 -8.86
N VAL A 151 11.68 13.87 -8.94
CA VAL A 151 12.02 13.14 -10.18
C VAL A 151 11.02 13.36 -11.31
N GLY A 152 9.86 13.89 -11.00
CA GLY A 152 8.82 14.26 -11.94
C GLY A 152 8.92 15.69 -12.48
N LEU A 153 9.82 16.53 -11.91
CA LEU A 153 10.00 17.91 -12.35
C LEU A 153 10.46 18.00 -13.81
N LYS A 154 9.92 18.97 -14.51
CA LYS A 154 10.29 19.32 -15.87
C LYS A 154 11.01 20.68 -15.86
N THR A 155 11.76 20.97 -16.90
CA THR A 155 12.46 22.25 -17.06
C THR A 155 11.50 23.44 -17.21
N SER A 156 10.22 23.19 -17.37
CA SER A 156 9.14 24.21 -17.43
C SER A 156 8.50 24.52 -16.08
N ASP A 157 8.79 23.75 -15.03
CA ASP A 157 8.26 23.94 -13.70
C ASP A 157 9.18 24.82 -12.86
#